data_fc411f32627acb22d39dfef1298986ae
#
_entry.id   fc411f32627acb22d39dfef1298986ae
#
_cell.length_a   1.000
_cell.length_b   1.000
_cell.length_c   1.000
_cell.angle_alpha   90.00
_cell.angle_beta   90.00
_cell.angle_gamma   90.00
#
_symmetry.space_group_name_H-M   'P 1'
#
loop_
_entity.id
_entity.type
_entity.pdbx_description
1 polymer ?
#
loop_
_entity_poly.entity_id
_entity_poly.type
_entity_poly.pdbx_seq_one_letter_code
_entity_poly.pdbx_strand_id
1 'polypeptide(L)'
;MSEYRFHLQKYKLGNRYACPQCGRKRCFARYIDEQGQIVFPDNVGRCDHEQSCGYHYSPSDYFKDNPDANCNDDWRYKTPIKECRKEKPLPTFIENKLMEQTLHGYSVNPLYRYISTVFGKEETERLFALYKVGTSKKWGGSTIFWQIDVNGNVRTGKIMKYDDKTGHRIKEPHSLVTWVHSELKLPDFTLRQCFFGEHLLTDKTTTKTIAIVESEKTAIIATHFMSDFVWLATGGMNGCFNKDAVEVLSGREVVLVPDLGATDKWKSKLPLLQSICKQVLVSNILEDNATDEQKTKGLDIADFLLMAETPQMALQRLIKQHPPLQHLIDSLGLVLVEEP
;
A
#
# COMPACT_ATOMS: atom_id res chain seq x y z
N MET A 1 -6.22 -26.95 -15.48
CA MET A 1 -4.89 -27.62 -15.30
C MET A 1 -3.86 -26.54 -15.46
N SER A 2 -2.84 -26.43 -14.60
CA SER A 2 -1.85 -25.37 -14.70
C SER A 2 -1.04 -25.52 -15.98
N GLU A 3 -0.87 -24.45 -16.75
CA GLU A 3 -0.06 -24.42 -17.99
C GLU A 3 1.45 -24.57 -17.71
N TYR A 4 1.86 -24.66 -16.45
CA TYR A 4 3.27 -24.67 -16.05
C TYR A 4 3.64 -26.05 -15.47
N ARG A 5 4.68 -26.65 -16.04
CA ARG A 5 5.25 -27.93 -15.58
C ARG A 5 5.66 -27.87 -14.11
N PHE A 6 6.28 -26.78 -13.67
CA PHE A 6 6.76 -26.57 -12.32
C PHE A 6 5.85 -25.60 -11.58
N HIS A 7 5.28 -26.01 -10.45
CA HIS A 7 4.42 -25.15 -9.64
C HIS A 7 4.60 -25.42 -8.15
N LEU A 8 4.22 -24.45 -7.32
CA LEU A 8 4.23 -24.61 -5.87
C LEU A 8 3.16 -25.63 -5.44
N GLN A 9 3.48 -26.46 -4.48
CA GLN A 9 2.50 -27.38 -3.87
C GLN A 9 1.26 -26.60 -3.42
N LYS A 10 0.07 -27.01 -3.90
CA LYS A 10 -1.20 -26.47 -3.42
C LYS A 10 -1.33 -26.70 -1.92
N TYR A 11 -1.87 -25.72 -1.21
CA TYR A 11 -2.04 -25.82 0.23
C TYR A 11 -2.89 -27.05 0.61
N LYS A 12 -2.35 -27.88 1.48
CA LYS A 12 -3.05 -28.95 2.20
C LYS A 12 -2.53 -28.97 3.64
N LEU A 13 -3.35 -29.37 4.58
CA LEU A 13 -2.91 -29.49 5.96
C LEU A 13 -1.70 -30.45 6.05
N GLY A 14 -0.59 -29.96 6.59
CA GLY A 14 0.64 -30.76 6.74
C GLY A 14 1.67 -30.60 5.60
N ASN A 15 1.38 -29.89 4.49
CA ASN A 15 2.30 -29.70 3.36
C ASN A 15 2.97 -28.31 3.30
N ARG A 16 3.17 -27.70 4.47
CA ARG A 16 4.00 -26.52 4.63
C ARG A 16 5.16 -26.85 5.55
N TYR A 17 6.34 -26.49 5.10
CA TYR A 17 7.62 -26.83 5.73
C TYR A 17 8.20 -25.63 6.49
N ALA A 18 9.33 -25.85 7.16
CA ALA A 18 10.09 -24.74 7.73
C ALA A 18 10.82 -23.98 6.61
N CYS A 19 10.80 -22.66 6.65
CA CYS A 19 11.52 -21.84 5.68
C CYS A 19 13.03 -21.96 5.90
N PRO A 20 13.83 -22.22 4.85
CA PRO A 20 15.29 -22.34 4.98
C PRO A 20 15.96 -21.05 5.45
N GLN A 21 15.40 -19.89 5.16
CA GLN A 21 15.97 -18.58 5.51
C GLN A 21 15.51 -18.09 6.88
N CYS A 22 14.20 -18.02 7.15
CA CYS A 22 13.70 -17.45 8.41
C CYS A 22 13.45 -18.49 9.51
N GLY A 23 13.59 -19.80 9.24
CA GLY A 23 13.41 -20.89 10.19
C GLY A 23 11.98 -21.12 10.70
N ARG A 24 11.03 -20.26 10.34
CA ARG A 24 9.63 -20.37 10.77
C ARG A 24 9.00 -21.63 10.21
N LYS A 25 8.28 -22.36 11.06
CA LYS A 25 7.60 -23.60 10.70
C LYS A 25 6.29 -23.32 9.96
N ARG A 26 5.86 -24.25 9.10
CA ARG A 26 4.58 -24.21 8.38
C ARG A 26 4.33 -22.99 7.49
N CYS A 27 5.38 -22.45 6.89
CA CYS A 27 5.30 -21.26 6.04
C CYS A 27 6.07 -21.37 4.73
N PHE A 28 6.51 -22.57 4.35
CA PHE A 28 7.31 -22.77 3.15
C PHE A 28 6.64 -23.78 2.21
N ALA A 29 6.34 -23.34 0.98
CA ALA A 29 5.81 -24.16 -0.09
C ALA A 29 6.94 -24.59 -1.02
N ARG A 30 7.08 -25.90 -1.28
CA ARG A 30 8.06 -26.44 -2.22
C ARG A 30 7.52 -26.45 -3.65
N TYR A 31 8.41 -26.35 -4.62
CA TYR A 31 8.08 -26.60 -6.02
C TYR A 31 8.00 -28.10 -6.29
N ILE A 32 7.09 -28.48 -7.18
CA ILE A 32 6.92 -29.84 -7.68
C ILE A 32 6.88 -29.85 -9.21
N ASP A 33 7.34 -30.94 -9.80
CA ASP A 33 7.21 -31.22 -11.23
C ASP A 33 5.94 -32.05 -11.47
N GLU A 34 4.98 -31.53 -12.24
CA GLU A 34 3.75 -32.28 -12.60
C GLU A 34 4.05 -33.58 -13.36
N GLN A 35 5.15 -33.62 -14.09
CA GLN A 35 5.57 -34.82 -14.84
C GLN A 35 6.33 -35.81 -13.98
N GLY A 36 6.69 -35.45 -12.75
CA GLY A 36 7.41 -36.34 -11.80
C GLY A 36 8.82 -36.71 -12.23
N GLN A 37 9.42 -36.06 -13.24
CA GLN A 37 10.75 -36.38 -13.77
C GLN A 37 11.86 -35.69 -12.96
N ILE A 38 11.56 -34.60 -12.30
CA ILE A 38 12.53 -33.82 -11.52
C ILE A 38 12.05 -33.70 -10.07
N VAL A 39 12.91 -34.12 -9.15
CA VAL A 39 12.70 -33.96 -7.71
C VAL A 39 13.58 -32.78 -7.27
N PHE A 40 12.94 -31.66 -6.94
CA PHE A 40 13.66 -30.50 -6.43
C PHE A 40 14.16 -30.74 -5.00
N PRO A 41 15.33 -30.20 -4.63
CA PRO A 41 15.79 -30.14 -3.26
C PRO A 41 14.81 -29.40 -2.34
N ASP A 42 14.91 -29.69 -1.05
CA ASP A 42 14.01 -29.19 -0.02
C ASP A 42 13.99 -27.66 0.14
N ASN A 43 15.00 -26.97 -0.37
CA ASN A 43 15.13 -25.51 -0.37
C ASN A 43 14.55 -24.83 -1.61
N VAL A 44 14.11 -25.56 -2.63
CA VAL A 44 13.50 -24.98 -3.83
C VAL A 44 12.01 -24.73 -3.58
N GLY A 45 11.65 -23.46 -3.38
CA GLY A 45 10.31 -23.12 -2.97
C GLY A 45 10.16 -21.63 -2.59
N ARG A 46 9.03 -21.30 -1.99
CA ARG A 46 8.70 -19.93 -1.59
C ARG A 46 8.16 -19.89 -0.16
N CYS A 47 8.62 -18.91 0.60
CA CYS A 47 8.11 -18.60 1.92
C CYS A 47 6.80 -17.80 1.82
N ASP A 48 5.77 -18.18 2.60
CA ASP A 48 4.49 -17.48 2.65
C ASP A 48 4.62 -16.08 3.31
N HIS A 49 5.73 -15.83 4.02
CA HIS A 49 6.06 -14.51 4.59
C HIS A 49 6.80 -13.64 3.56
N GLU A 50 6.12 -13.26 2.50
CA GLU A 50 6.71 -12.50 1.39
C GLU A 50 7.31 -11.16 1.84
N GLN A 51 6.69 -10.48 2.80
CA GLN A 51 7.12 -9.17 3.27
C GLN A 51 8.26 -9.21 4.29
N SER A 52 8.26 -10.20 5.19
CA SER A 52 9.21 -10.25 6.29
C SER A 52 10.39 -11.19 6.06
N CYS A 53 10.30 -12.10 5.08
CA CYS A 53 11.35 -13.05 4.72
C CYS A 53 11.73 -12.94 3.25
N GLY A 54 10.75 -12.95 2.35
CA GLY A 54 10.94 -12.81 0.91
C GLY A 54 11.68 -13.99 0.24
N TYR A 55 11.96 -15.07 0.97
CA TYR A 55 12.66 -16.21 0.38
C TYR A 55 11.87 -16.85 -0.75
N HIS A 56 12.44 -16.83 -1.94
CA HIS A 56 11.92 -17.46 -3.13
C HIS A 56 13.07 -18.00 -3.97
N TYR A 57 13.28 -19.31 -3.94
CA TYR A 57 14.22 -20.01 -4.80
C TYR A 57 13.42 -20.77 -5.84
N SER A 58 13.37 -20.21 -7.04
CA SER A 58 12.54 -20.75 -8.11
C SER A 58 13.21 -21.91 -8.85
N PRO A 59 12.47 -22.76 -9.60
CA PRO A 59 13.04 -23.75 -10.50
C PRO A 59 14.02 -23.15 -11.50
N SER A 60 13.73 -21.96 -12.01
CA SER A 60 14.63 -21.24 -12.93
C SER A 60 15.97 -20.88 -12.29
N ASP A 61 15.96 -20.47 -11.04
CA ASP A 61 17.18 -20.12 -10.30
C ASP A 61 17.96 -21.41 -9.96
N TYR A 62 17.23 -22.45 -9.53
CA TYR A 62 17.83 -23.77 -9.28
C TYR A 62 18.58 -24.33 -10.50
N PHE A 63 18.02 -24.23 -11.72
CA PHE A 63 18.69 -24.72 -12.93
C PHE A 63 19.83 -23.82 -13.40
N LYS A 64 19.84 -22.54 -13.04
CA LYS A 64 21.00 -21.67 -13.25
C LYS A 64 22.16 -22.08 -12.35
N ASP A 65 21.87 -22.38 -11.07
CA ASP A 65 22.89 -22.76 -10.10
C ASP A 65 23.37 -24.20 -10.29
N ASN A 66 22.56 -25.06 -10.92
CA ASN A 66 22.84 -26.48 -11.16
C ASN A 66 22.60 -26.86 -12.64
N PRO A 67 23.52 -26.47 -13.55
CA PRO A 67 23.36 -26.74 -14.99
C PRO A 67 23.23 -28.22 -15.34
N ASP A 68 23.91 -29.09 -14.57
CA ASP A 68 23.93 -30.54 -14.80
C ASP A 68 22.63 -31.24 -14.34
N ALA A 69 21.81 -30.58 -13.52
CA ALA A 69 20.52 -31.13 -13.08
C ALA A 69 19.43 -31.04 -14.16
N ASN A 70 19.77 -30.45 -15.29
CA ASN A 70 18.85 -30.19 -16.39
C ASN A 70 18.92 -31.33 -17.42
N CYS A 71 18.30 -32.47 -17.10
CA CYS A 71 18.38 -33.70 -17.90
C CYS A 71 17.64 -33.69 -19.26
N ASN A 72 16.96 -32.58 -19.64
CA ASN A 72 16.30 -32.47 -20.94
C ASN A 72 16.32 -31.02 -21.43
N ASP A 73 17.12 -30.77 -22.47
CA ASP A 73 17.21 -29.50 -23.20
C ASP A 73 15.90 -29.07 -23.90
N ASP A 74 14.87 -29.89 -23.86
CA ASP A 74 13.62 -29.73 -24.62
C ASP A 74 12.69 -28.61 -24.10
N TRP A 75 12.93 -28.09 -22.90
CA TRP A 75 12.15 -26.93 -22.40
C TRP A 75 12.71 -25.57 -22.86
N ARG A 76 14.00 -25.50 -23.26
CA ARG A 76 14.64 -24.26 -23.75
C ARG A 76 14.31 -23.98 -25.21
N TYR A 77 13.92 -25.00 -25.98
CA TYR A 77 13.72 -24.94 -27.43
C TYR A 77 12.26 -25.11 -27.89
N LYS A 78 11.29 -25.07 -27.02
CA LYS A 78 10.00 -24.61 -27.50
C LYS A 78 10.20 -23.14 -27.83
N THR A 79 10.67 -22.87 -29.08
CA THR A 79 10.41 -21.58 -29.73
C THR A 79 9.03 -21.16 -29.27
N PRO A 80 8.86 -19.97 -28.73
CA PRO A 80 7.53 -19.49 -28.50
C PRO A 80 6.82 -19.61 -29.84
N ILE A 81 5.97 -20.62 -30.00
CA ILE A 81 4.85 -20.51 -30.91
C ILE A 81 4.40 -19.10 -30.62
N LYS A 82 4.41 -18.20 -31.63
CA LYS A 82 3.77 -16.90 -31.52
C LYS A 82 2.37 -17.19 -31.01
N GLU A 83 2.28 -17.36 -29.69
CA GLU A 83 0.99 -17.38 -29.02
C GLU A 83 0.41 -16.04 -29.45
N CYS A 84 -0.61 -16.14 -30.26
CA CYS A 84 -1.58 -15.09 -30.42
C CYS A 84 -1.74 -14.52 -29.02
N ARG A 85 -1.21 -13.33 -28.74
CA ARG A 85 -1.28 -12.71 -27.42
C ARG A 85 -2.74 -12.84 -27.01
N LYS A 86 -3.04 -13.79 -26.10
CA LYS A 86 -4.37 -13.85 -25.50
C LYS A 86 -4.55 -12.45 -24.93
N GLU A 87 -5.45 -11.71 -25.51
CA GLU A 87 -5.74 -10.36 -25.02
C GLU A 87 -5.97 -10.49 -23.53
N LYS A 88 -5.25 -9.69 -22.75
CA LYS A 88 -5.44 -9.69 -21.30
C LYS A 88 -6.94 -9.43 -21.06
N PRO A 89 -7.64 -10.25 -20.29
CA PRO A 89 -9.06 -10.05 -20.06
C PRO A 89 -9.28 -8.62 -19.58
N LEU A 90 -10.33 -7.98 -20.07
CA LEU A 90 -10.67 -6.62 -19.68
C LEU A 90 -10.91 -6.57 -18.16
N PRO A 91 -10.52 -5.47 -17.49
CA PRO A 91 -10.78 -5.32 -16.06
C PRO A 91 -12.28 -5.26 -15.81
N THR A 92 -12.72 -5.90 -14.74
CA THR A 92 -14.07 -5.72 -14.21
C THR A 92 -14.08 -4.58 -13.19
N PHE A 93 -15.24 -3.97 -13.02
CA PHE A 93 -15.42 -2.86 -12.10
C PHE A 93 -16.51 -3.16 -11.09
N ILE A 94 -16.42 -2.56 -9.92
CA ILE A 94 -17.50 -2.55 -8.94
C ILE A 94 -18.43 -1.39 -9.26
N GLU A 95 -19.74 -1.59 -9.11
CA GLU A 95 -20.72 -0.53 -9.34
C GLU A 95 -20.47 0.67 -8.41
N ASN A 96 -20.44 1.88 -8.97
CA ASN A 96 -20.24 3.12 -8.21
C ASN A 96 -21.29 3.28 -7.10
N LYS A 97 -22.54 2.87 -7.34
CA LYS A 97 -23.61 2.89 -6.34
C LYS A 97 -23.25 2.13 -5.06
N LEU A 98 -22.53 1.00 -5.18
CA LEU A 98 -22.10 0.24 -4.02
C LEU A 98 -21.04 1.01 -3.20
N MET A 99 -20.12 1.68 -3.87
CA MET A 99 -19.16 2.56 -3.20
C MET A 99 -19.89 3.69 -2.49
N GLU A 100 -20.79 4.41 -3.19
CA GLU A 100 -21.52 5.55 -2.64
C GLU A 100 -22.32 5.18 -1.39
N GLN A 101 -22.91 3.98 -1.35
CA GLN A 101 -23.59 3.44 -0.17
C GLN A 101 -22.71 3.24 1.06
N THR A 102 -21.40 3.34 0.91
CA THR A 102 -20.45 3.21 2.02
C THR A 102 -19.91 4.56 2.51
N LEU A 103 -20.12 5.65 1.74
CA LEU A 103 -19.60 6.98 2.05
C LEU A 103 -20.38 7.69 3.17
N HIS A 104 -20.76 6.95 4.17
CA HIS A 104 -21.48 7.44 5.37
C HIS A 104 -21.22 6.52 6.57
N GLY A 105 -21.92 6.78 7.70
CA GLY A 105 -21.81 5.95 8.90
C GLY A 105 -20.46 6.06 9.59
N TYR A 106 -19.81 7.19 9.48
CA TYR A 106 -18.45 7.41 9.98
C TYR A 106 -18.33 7.31 11.51
N SER A 107 -19.43 7.42 12.26
CA SER A 107 -19.44 7.25 13.72
C SER A 107 -18.93 5.88 14.18
N VAL A 108 -19.08 4.84 13.35
CA VAL A 108 -18.57 3.48 13.64
C VAL A 108 -17.25 3.18 12.95
N ASN A 109 -16.67 4.14 12.20
CA ASN A 109 -15.38 3.98 11.52
C ASN A 109 -14.23 4.38 12.45
N PRO A 110 -13.39 3.43 12.90
CA PRO A 110 -12.35 3.75 13.89
C PRO A 110 -11.29 4.72 13.36
N LEU A 111 -10.92 4.63 12.08
CA LEU A 111 -9.96 5.55 11.50
C LEU A 111 -10.53 6.98 11.43
N TYR A 112 -11.80 7.12 11.05
CA TYR A 112 -12.47 8.40 11.08
C TYR A 112 -12.46 9.02 12.49
N ARG A 113 -12.77 8.23 13.51
CA ARG A 113 -12.75 8.71 14.91
C ARG A 113 -11.34 9.17 15.30
N TYR A 114 -10.33 8.36 15.00
CA TYR A 114 -8.93 8.73 15.27
C TYR A 114 -8.55 10.05 14.56
N ILE A 115 -8.75 10.15 13.25
CA ILE A 115 -8.38 11.35 12.49
C ILE A 115 -9.18 12.57 12.98
N SER A 116 -10.45 12.39 13.38
CA SER A 116 -11.25 13.49 13.95
C SER A 116 -10.73 13.98 15.29
N THR A 117 -10.06 13.14 16.09
CA THR A 117 -9.41 13.62 17.32
C THR A 117 -8.13 14.41 17.04
N VAL A 118 -7.51 14.18 15.88
CA VAL A 118 -6.24 14.85 15.48
C VAL A 118 -6.51 16.17 14.75
N PHE A 119 -7.42 16.16 13.77
CA PHE A 119 -7.64 17.31 12.86
C PHE A 119 -8.99 18.00 13.05
N GLY A 120 -9.84 17.49 13.92
CA GLY A 120 -11.21 17.94 14.03
C GLY A 120 -12.13 17.28 12.99
N LYS A 121 -13.44 17.46 13.23
CA LYS A 121 -14.49 16.78 12.46
C LYS A 121 -14.57 17.30 11.01
N GLU A 122 -14.59 18.61 10.84
CA GLU A 122 -14.76 19.27 9.55
C GLU A 122 -13.66 18.87 8.56
N GLU A 123 -12.41 18.96 8.99
CA GLU A 123 -11.26 18.57 8.15
C GLU A 123 -11.26 17.07 7.85
N THR A 124 -11.63 16.23 8.81
CA THR A 124 -11.75 14.79 8.60
C THR A 124 -12.81 14.47 7.55
N GLU A 125 -13.97 15.13 7.61
CA GLU A 125 -15.05 14.98 6.62
C GLU A 125 -14.57 15.43 5.22
N ARG A 126 -13.84 16.54 5.14
CA ARG A 126 -13.24 17.02 3.90
C ARG A 126 -12.28 15.98 3.29
N LEU A 127 -11.36 15.44 4.10
CA LEU A 127 -10.38 14.44 3.65
C LEU A 127 -11.05 13.13 3.22
N PHE A 128 -12.02 12.66 4.00
CA PHE A 128 -12.76 11.43 3.70
C PHE A 128 -13.62 11.57 2.45
N ALA A 129 -14.23 12.73 2.23
CA ALA A 129 -14.96 13.03 1.00
C ALA A 129 -14.02 13.13 -0.20
N LEU A 130 -12.86 13.79 -0.06
CA LEU A 130 -11.85 13.94 -1.09
C LEU A 130 -11.38 12.56 -1.61
N TYR A 131 -11.02 11.67 -0.69
CA TYR A 131 -10.49 10.34 -1.01
C TYR A 131 -11.57 9.27 -1.21
N LYS A 132 -12.86 9.61 -1.10
CA LYS A 132 -13.98 8.65 -1.17
C LYS A 132 -13.79 7.49 -0.18
N VAL A 133 -13.41 7.80 1.07
CA VAL A 133 -13.22 6.78 2.10
C VAL A 133 -14.57 6.26 2.59
N GLY A 134 -14.75 4.95 2.54
CA GLY A 134 -15.98 4.29 2.95
C GLY A 134 -15.94 3.69 4.34
N THR A 135 -17.11 3.29 4.84
CA THR A 135 -17.28 2.56 6.10
C THR A 135 -17.91 1.19 5.85
N SER A 136 -17.34 0.15 6.42
CA SER A 136 -17.89 -1.21 6.44
C SER A 136 -18.35 -1.60 7.84
N LYS A 137 -19.42 -2.38 7.93
CA LYS A 137 -19.88 -2.98 9.19
C LYS A 137 -19.01 -4.16 9.65
N LYS A 138 -18.11 -4.64 8.77
CA LYS A 138 -17.23 -5.77 9.08
C LYS A 138 -16.41 -5.49 10.33
N TRP A 139 -16.24 -6.51 11.17
CA TRP A 139 -15.52 -6.43 12.45
C TRP A 139 -16.00 -5.33 13.40
N GLY A 140 -17.32 -5.02 13.40
CA GLY A 140 -17.88 -3.98 14.24
C GLY A 140 -17.54 -2.55 13.83
N GLY A 141 -17.25 -2.35 12.56
CA GLY A 141 -16.82 -1.09 11.95
C GLY A 141 -15.38 -1.15 11.43
N SER A 142 -15.18 -0.82 10.18
CA SER A 142 -13.87 -0.76 9.53
C SER A 142 -13.87 0.24 8.38
N THR A 143 -12.69 0.62 7.94
CA THR A 143 -12.47 1.59 6.87
C THR A 143 -12.39 0.88 5.52
N ILE A 144 -12.99 1.47 4.49
CA ILE A 144 -12.82 1.04 3.10
C ILE A 144 -12.03 2.09 2.35
N PHE A 145 -10.88 1.72 1.81
CA PHE A 145 -10.11 2.54 0.89
C PHE A 145 -10.44 2.11 -0.53
N TRP A 146 -11.26 2.90 -1.21
CA TRP A 146 -11.67 2.62 -2.57
C TRP A 146 -10.57 2.97 -3.56
N GLN A 147 -10.25 2.05 -4.46
CA GLN A 147 -9.39 2.29 -5.61
C GLN A 147 -10.26 2.70 -6.79
N ILE A 148 -10.23 3.98 -7.12
CA ILE A 148 -11.02 4.61 -8.18
C ILE A 148 -10.03 5.15 -9.20
N ASP A 149 -10.13 4.72 -10.45
CA ASP A 149 -9.22 5.17 -11.51
C ASP A 149 -9.55 6.59 -12.00
N VAL A 150 -8.69 7.15 -12.84
CA VAL A 150 -8.85 8.50 -13.42
C VAL A 150 -10.15 8.67 -14.21
N ASN A 151 -10.77 7.58 -14.67
CA ASN A 151 -12.04 7.60 -15.40
C ASN A 151 -13.25 7.48 -14.47
N GLY A 152 -13.03 7.41 -13.16
CA GLY A 152 -14.06 7.26 -12.14
C GLY A 152 -14.58 5.82 -11.96
N ASN A 153 -13.93 4.83 -12.57
CA ASN A 153 -14.32 3.43 -12.38
C ASN A 153 -13.78 2.88 -11.06
N VAL A 154 -14.62 2.21 -10.30
CA VAL A 154 -14.23 1.58 -9.03
C VAL A 154 -13.59 0.22 -9.32
N ARG A 155 -12.28 0.12 -9.13
CA ARG A 155 -11.48 -1.10 -9.36
C ARG A 155 -11.68 -2.12 -8.26
N THR A 156 -11.63 -1.69 -7.02
CA THR A 156 -11.88 -2.48 -5.81
C THR A 156 -11.88 -1.56 -4.60
N GLY A 157 -12.03 -2.13 -3.39
CA GLY A 157 -11.85 -1.44 -2.12
C GLY A 157 -11.10 -2.34 -1.14
N LYS A 158 -10.16 -1.76 -0.40
CA LYS A 158 -9.40 -2.43 0.65
C LYS A 158 -10.07 -2.16 1.99
N ILE A 159 -10.55 -3.19 2.67
CA ILE A 159 -11.21 -3.08 3.97
C ILE A 159 -10.18 -3.34 5.06
N MET A 160 -10.02 -2.40 5.98
CA MET A 160 -9.05 -2.50 7.07
C MET A 160 -9.65 -2.06 8.40
N LYS A 161 -9.29 -2.78 9.45
CA LYS A 161 -9.63 -2.43 10.83
C LYS A 161 -8.49 -1.67 11.49
N TYR A 162 -8.85 -0.56 12.11
CA TYR A 162 -7.94 0.30 12.88
C TYR A 162 -8.33 0.33 14.34
N ASP A 163 -7.38 0.66 15.19
CA ASP A 163 -7.62 1.08 16.55
C ASP A 163 -7.97 2.58 16.56
N ASP A 164 -9.04 2.96 17.22
CA ASP A 164 -9.57 4.32 17.20
C ASP A 164 -8.86 5.31 18.15
N LYS A 165 -7.97 4.81 19.00
CA LYS A 165 -7.16 5.63 19.91
C LYS A 165 -5.77 5.92 19.34
N THR A 166 -5.18 4.92 18.69
CA THR A 166 -3.81 5.00 18.20
C THR A 166 -3.72 5.22 16.69
N GLY A 167 -4.81 5.00 15.94
CA GLY A 167 -4.79 5.05 14.48
C GLY A 167 -3.93 3.95 13.84
N HIS A 168 -3.52 2.94 14.61
CA HIS A 168 -2.76 1.82 14.08
C HIS A 168 -3.68 0.72 13.56
N ARG A 169 -3.21 0.03 12.52
CA ARG A 169 -3.89 -1.15 11.97
C ARG A 169 -3.89 -2.28 12.99
N ILE A 170 -5.03 -2.94 13.19
CA ILE A 170 -5.13 -4.14 14.04
C ILE A 170 -4.38 -5.29 13.35
N LYS A 171 -3.37 -5.83 14.04
CA LYS A 171 -2.51 -6.92 13.56
C LYS A 171 -2.67 -8.21 14.36
N GLU A 172 -3.13 -8.12 15.61
CA GLU A 172 -3.29 -9.28 16.52
C GLU A 172 -4.76 -9.60 16.76
N PRO A 173 -5.15 -10.87 16.90
CA PRO A 173 -4.34 -12.08 16.74
C PRO A 173 -3.99 -12.39 15.28
N HIS A 174 -4.60 -11.70 14.33
CA HIS A 174 -4.30 -11.71 12.89
C HIS A 174 -4.68 -10.37 12.27
N SER A 175 -4.04 -10.05 11.16
CA SER A 175 -4.29 -8.79 10.46
C SER A 175 -5.72 -8.76 9.90
N LEU A 176 -6.52 -7.78 10.32
CA LEU A 176 -7.90 -7.58 9.87
C LEU A 176 -7.91 -6.74 8.58
N VAL A 177 -7.59 -7.40 7.47
CA VAL A 177 -7.55 -6.83 6.12
C VAL A 177 -8.24 -7.78 5.13
N THR A 178 -9.10 -7.24 4.28
CA THR A 178 -9.72 -7.97 3.17
C THR A 178 -10.04 -7.02 2.01
N TRP A 179 -10.57 -7.56 0.93
CA TRP A 179 -10.91 -6.79 -0.27
C TRP A 179 -12.40 -6.89 -0.59
N VAL A 180 -13.00 -5.79 -1.07
CA VAL A 180 -14.43 -5.75 -1.40
C VAL A 180 -14.79 -6.80 -2.43
N HIS A 181 -14.03 -6.95 -3.53
CA HIS A 181 -14.30 -7.97 -4.55
C HIS A 181 -14.29 -9.40 -3.99
N SER A 182 -13.42 -9.68 -3.00
CA SER A 182 -13.37 -10.98 -2.32
C SER A 182 -14.58 -11.20 -1.41
N GLU A 183 -15.02 -10.16 -0.69
CA GLU A 183 -16.20 -10.22 0.17
C GLU A 183 -17.49 -10.41 -0.62
N LEU A 184 -17.59 -9.77 -1.78
CA LEU A 184 -18.74 -9.87 -2.68
C LEU A 184 -18.75 -11.20 -3.45
N LYS A 185 -17.64 -11.95 -3.44
CA LYS A 185 -17.51 -13.22 -4.17
C LYS A 185 -17.95 -13.08 -5.64
N LEU A 186 -17.53 -11.98 -6.28
CA LEU A 186 -17.93 -11.69 -7.66
C LEU A 186 -17.40 -12.78 -8.59
N PRO A 187 -18.28 -13.46 -9.37
CA PRO A 187 -17.83 -14.44 -10.35
C PRO A 187 -17.05 -13.76 -11.47
N ASP A 188 -16.02 -14.42 -11.99
CA ASP A 188 -15.21 -13.98 -13.13
C ASP A 188 -14.63 -12.57 -13.01
N PHE A 189 -14.36 -12.12 -11.76
CA PHE A 189 -13.84 -10.79 -11.49
C PHE A 189 -12.36 -10.69 -11.87
N THR A 190 -12.07 -9.90 -12.90
CA THR A 190 -10.70 -9.58 -13.34
C THR A 190 -10.21 -8.33 -12.65
N LEU A 191 -9.44 -8.52 -11.54
CA LEU A 191 -8.88 -7.42 -10.77
C LEU A 191 -7.73 -6.73 -11.53
N ARG A 192 -7.83 -5.42 -11.72
CA ARG A 192 -6.70 -4.54 -12.04
C ARG A 192 -6.70 -3.38 -11.05
N GLN A 193 -5.78 -3.42 -10.10
CA GLN A 193 -5.63 -2.37 -9.11
C GLN A 193 -5.11 -1.07 -9.74
N CYS A 194 -5.50 0.05 -9.14
CA CYS A 194 -4.98 1.38 -9.41
C CYS A 194 -4.51 2.03 -8.10
N PHE A 195 -3.85 3.17 -8.15
CA PHE A 195 -3.45 3.88 -6.94
C PHE A 195 -4.67 4.33 -6.13
N PHE A 196 -4.55 4.24 -4.82
CA PHE A 196 -5.50 4.96 -3.97
C PHE A 196 -5.31 6.46 -4.16
N GLY A 197 -6.40 7.19 -4.38
CA GLY A 197 -6.35 8.61 -4.72
C GLY A 197 -6.16 8.91 -6.22
N GLU A 198 -6.09 7.91 -7.10
CA GLU A 198 -5.86 8.11 -8.54
C GLU A 198 -6.93 9.01 -9.19
N HIS A 199 -8.17 8.95 -8.75
CA HIS A 199 -9.26 9.84 -9.21
C HIS A 199 -9.02 11.34 -8.92
N LEU A 200 -8.00 11.68 -8.13
CA LEU A 200 -7.57 13.07 -7.88
C LEU A 200 -6.69 13.61 -9.01
N LEU A 201 -6.23 12.76 -9.91
CA LEU A 201 -5.41 13.11 -11.06
C LEU A 201 -6.31 13.66 -12.18
N THR A 202 -6.68 14.91 -12.06
CA THR A 202 -7.51 15.64 -13.01
C THR A 202 -6.69 16.69 -13.78
N ASP A 203 -7.28 17.34 -14.78
CA ASP A 203 -6.65 18.46 -15.48
C ASP A 203 -6.27 19.61 -14.53
N LYS A 204 -7.07 19.82 -13.47
CA LYS A 204 -6.79 20.83 -12.44
C LYS A 204 -5.54 20.52 -11.60
N THR A 205 -5.13 19.25 -11.53
CA THR A 205 -3.95 18.82 -10.76
C THR A 205 -2.72 18.57 -11.64
N THR A 206 -2.78 18.91 -12.94
CA THR A 206 -1.71 18.59 -13.90
C THR A 206 -0.37 19.25 -13.53
N THR A 207 -0.41 20.41 -12.91
CA THR A 207 0.79 21.17 -12.49
C THR A 207 1.32 20.76 -11.12
N LYS A 208 0.54 20.01 -10.33
CA LYS A 208 0.98 19.57 -9.00
C LYS A 208 1.89 18.36 -9.12
N THR A 209 2.93 18.34 -8.30
CA THR A 209 3.78 17.15 -8.12
C THR A 209 2.97 16.05 -7.44
N ILE A 210 3.10 14.83 -7.93
CA ILE A 210 2.48 13.64 -7.32
C ILE A 210 3.43 13.08 -6.28
N ALA A 211 2.96 12.92 -5.05
CA ALA A 211 3.68 12.22 -4.00
C ALA A 211 3.07 10.83 -3.79
N ILE A 212 3.90 9.79 -3.80
CA ILE A 212 3.44 8.39 -3.66
C ILE A 212 3.99 7.80 -2.37
N VAL A 213 3.08 7.27 -1.55
CA VAL A 213 3.36 6.58 -0.27
C VAL A 213 2.88 5.13 -0.31
N GLU A 214 3.23 4.34 0.71
CA GLU A 214 2.79 2.94 0.79
C GLU A 214 1.34 2.81 1.25
N SER A 215 0.96 3.53 2.30
CA SER A 215 -0.31 3.38 3.01
C SER A 215 -1.35 4.43 2.61
N GLU A 216 -2.60 4.00 2.48
CA GLU A 216 -3.74 4.88 2.19
C GLU A 216 -3.96 5.91 3.33
N LYS A 217 -3.79 5.49 4.59
CA LYS A 217 -3.87 6.39 5.75
C LYS A 217 -2.83 7.50 5.64
N THR A 218 -1.62 7.14 5.25
CA THR A 218 -0.50 8.08 5.09
C THR A 218 -0.79 9.13 4.04
N ALA A 219 -1.37 8.74 2.89
CA ALA A 219 -1.76 9.68 1.85
C ALA A 219 -2.82 10.70 2.35
N ILE A 220 -3.82 10.23 3.12
CA ILE A 220 -4.85 11.09 3.70
C ILE A 220 -4.25 12.10 4.67
N ILE A 221 -3.39 11.65 5.59
CA ILE A 221 -2.75 12.50 6.60
C ILE A 221 -1.81 13.50 5.94
N ALA A 222 -0.96 13.06 5.02
CA ALA A 222 -0.02 13.91 4.32
C ALA A 222 -0.73 15.01 3.49
N THR A 223 -1.93 14.75 2.97
CA THR A 223 -2.73 15.75 2.26
C THR A 223 -3.14 16.92 3.16
N HIS A 224 -3.37 16.68 4.44
CA HIS A 224 -3.67 17.75 5.40
C HIS A 224 -2.49 18.72 5.53
N PHE A 225 -1.29 18.19 5.73
CA PHE A 225 -0.09 18.99 6.00
C PHE A 225 0.54 19.57 4.73
N MET A 226 0.44 18.90 3.60
CA MET A 226 1.13 19.24 2.37
C MET A 226 0.17 19.18 1.17
N SER A 227 -0.74 20.15 1.11
CA SER A 227 -1.79 20.24 0.09
C SER A 227 -1.28 20.61 -1.32
N ASP A 228 -0.02 21.03 -1.44
CA ASP A 228 0.60 21.36 -2.74
C ASP A 228 0.90 20.12 -3.59
N PHE A 229 0.93 18.95 -2.97
CA PHE A 229 1.08 17.67 -3.64
C PHE A 229 -0.28 17.01 -3.90
N VAL A 230 -0.32 16.12 -4.89
CA VAL A 230 -1.37 15.11 -5.01
C VAL A 230 -0.85 13.81 -4.40
N TRP A 231 -1.38 13.42 -3.26
CA TRP A 231 -0.93 12.23 -2.54
C TRP A 231 -1.66 10.99 -3.02
N LEU A 232 -0.89 10.01 -3.48
CA LEU A 232 -1.38 8.69 -3.88
C LEU A 232 -0.79 7.62 -2.97
N ALA A 233 -1.49 6.48 -2.83
CA ALA A 233 -0.93 5.32 -2.15
C ALA A 233 -0.93 4.07 -3.03
N THR A 234 0.14 3.28 -2.88
CA THR A 234 0.28 1.99 -3.59
C THR A 234 -0.57 0.88 -2.97
N GLY A 235 -1.03 1.06 -1.73
CA GLY A 235 -1.78 0.05 -0.98
C GLY A 235 -0.91 -1.08 -0.42
N GLY A 236 0.41 -0.93 -0.43
CA GLY A 236 1.40 -1.86 0.10
C GLY A 236 2.70 -1.79 -0.68
N MET A 237 3.78 -2.32 -0.10
CA MET A 237 5.15 -2.21 -0.59
C MET A 237 5.37 -2.61 -2.07
N ASN A 238 4.59 -3.56 -2.59
CA ASN A 238 4.64 -4.02 -3.98
C ASN A 238 3.43 -3.57 -4.82
N GLY A 239 2.52 -2.80 -4.24
CA GLY A 239 1.21 -2.45 -4.75
C GLY A 239 1.12 -2.15 -6.25
N CYS A 240 0.76 -0.91 -6.60
CA CYS A 240 0.49 -0.53 -7.99
C CYS A 240 1.75 -0.28 -8.85
N PHE A 241 2.96 -0.69 -8.45
CA PHE A 241 4.17 -0.56 -9.27
C PHE A 241 4.25 -1.62 -10.37
N ASN A 242 3.32 -1.61 -11.28
CA ASN A 242 3.34 -2.41 -12.49
C ASN A 242 3.07 -1.52 -13.71
N LYS A 243 3.45 -1.99 -14.89
CA LYS A 243 3.43 -1.20 -16.13
C LYS A 243 2.05 -0.61 -16.44
N ASP A 244 0.99 -1.36 -16.22
CA ASP A 244 -0.38 -0.92 -16.53
C ASP A 244 -0.86 0.17 -15.53
N ALA A 245 -0.52 0.03 -14.24
CA ALA A 245 -0.97 0.98 -13.21
C ALA A 245 -0.17 2.30 -13.20
N VAL A 246 1.12 2.27 -13.53
CA VAL A 246 1.95 3.49 -13.51
C VAL A 246 1.77 4.38 -14.74
N GLU A 247 1.07 3.92 -15.78
CA GLU A 247 0.84 4.68 -17.02
C GLU A 247 0.08 5.99 -16.76
N VAL A 248 -0.76 6.03 -15.74
CA VAL A 248 -1.49 7.23 -15.31
C VAL A 248 -0.56 8.38 -14.85
N LEU A 249 0.70 8.06 -14.53
CA LEU A 249 1.73 9.02 -14.12
C LEU A 249 2.47 9.64 -15.31
N SER A 250 2.08 9.29 -16.56
CA SER A 250 2.75 9.74 -17.77
C SER A 250 2.82 11.26 -17.85
N GLY A 251 4.04 11.76 -18.11
CA GLY A 251 4.31 13.19 -18.23
C GLY A 251 4.23 14.01 -16.94
N ARG A 252 4.01 13.35 -15.77
CA ARG A 252 3.91 14.00 -14.46
C ARG A 252 5.24 14.04 -13.73
N GLU A 253 5.37 14.97 -12.80
CA GLU A 253 6.45 15.00 -11.81
C GLU A 253 6.04 14.18 -10.60
N VAL A 254 6.89 13.23 -10.21
CA VAL A 254 6.59 12.23 -9.17
C VAL A 254 7.67 12.21 -8.11
N VAL A 255 7.27 12.20 -6.85
CA VAL A 255 8.15 11.99 -5.69
C VAL A 255 7.69 10.73 -4.98
N LEU A 256 8.58 9.75 -4.87
CA LEU A 256 8.35 8.56 -4.07
C LEU A 256 8.77 8.86 -2.63
N VAL A 257 7.89 8.59 -1.68
CA VAL A 257 8.13 8.80 -0.24
C VAL A 257 7.99 7.45 0.46
N PRO A 258 9.06 6.62 0.42
CA PRO A 258 9.05 5.29 1.04
C PRO A 258 9.02 5.39 2.57
N ASP A 259 8.42 4.38 3.22
CA ASP A 259 8.56 4.16 4.64
C ASP A 259 10.04 3.89 5.00
N LEU A 260 10.46 4.14 6.23
CA LEU A 260 11.82 3.86 6.70
C LEU A 260 12.21 2.40 6.45
N GLY A 261 13.38 2.20 5.85
CA GLY A 261 13.91 0.89 5.45
C GLY A 261 13.35 0.34 4.13
N ALA A 262 12.44 1.07 3.45
CA ALA A 262 11.91 0.67 2.14
C ALA A 262 12.59 1.38 0.96
N THR A 263 13.48 2.34 1.21
CA THR A 263 14.06 3.25 0.21
C THR A 263 14.74 2.51 -0.94
N ASP A 264 15.60 1.52 -0.68
CA ASP A 264 16.31 0.79 -1.73
C ASP A 264 15.36 -0.05 -2.59
N LYS A 265 14.34 -0.62 -1.98
CA LYS A 265 13.31 -1.35 -2.71
C LYS A 265 12.52 -0.44 -3.63
N TRP A 266 12.22 0.79 -3.21
CA TRP A 266 11.54 1.76 -4.03
C TRP A 266 12.44 2.34 -5.13
N LYS A 267 13.74 2.53 -4.86
CA LYS A 267 14.74 2.86 -5.89
C LYS A 267 14.77 1.83 -7.02
N SER A 268 14.54 0.56 -6.75
CA SER A 268 14.46 -0.48 -7.79
C SER A 268 13.30 -0.29 -8.77
N LYS A 269 12.28 0.54 -8.44
CA LYS A 269 11.16 0.87 -9.32
C LYS A 269 11.44 2.06 -10.25
N LEU A 270 12.51 2.82 -9.99
CA LEU A 270 12.86 4.00 -10.78
C LEU A 270 12.95 3.74 -12.29
N PRO A 271 13.59 2.65 -12.80
CA PRO A 271 13.67 2.44 -14.23
C PRO A 271 12.29 2.36 -14.92
N LEU A 272 11.29 1.78 -14.25
CA LEU A 272 9.92 1.72 -14.76
C LEU A 272 9.30 3.12 -14.82
N LEU A 273 9.44 3.92 -13.77
CA LEU A 273 8.82 5.24 -13.67
C LEU A 273 9.54 6.28 -14.54
N GLN A 274 10.86 6.24 -14.63
CA GLN A 274 11.66 7.15 -15.46
C GLN A 274 11.33 7.05 -16.94
N SER A 275 10.86 5.89 -17.40
CA SER A 275 10.44 5.71 -18.80
C SER A 275 9.07 6.35 -19.12
N ILE A 276 8.31 6.79 -18.10
CA ILE A 276 6.91 7.22 -18.21
C ILE A 276 6.73 8.66 -17.70
N CYS A 277 7.30 8.96 -16.52
CA CYS A 277 7.15 10.24 -15.86
C CYS A 277 8.04 11.33 -16.51
N LYS A 278 7.62 12.59 -16.41
CA LYS A 278 8.48 13.73 -16.78
C LYS A 278 9.73 13.79 -15.89
N GLN A 279 9.54 13.58 -14.60
CA GLN A 279 10.59 13.51 -13.59
C GLN A 279 10.14 12.57 -12.47
N VAL A 280 11.06 11.79 -11.93
CA VAL A 280 10.81 10.99 -10.73
C VAL A 280 11.99 11.07 -9.77
N LEU A 281 11.69 11.33 -8.51
CA LEU A 281 12.65 11.39 -7.41
C LEU A 281 12.23 10.40 -6.31
N VAL A 282 13.21 9.89 -5.57
CA VAL A 282 12.96 9.18 -4.30
C VAL A 282 13.39 10.08 -3.18
N SER A 283 12.48 10.39 -2.27
CA SER A 283 12.76 11.19 -1.10
C SER A 283 13.55 10.37 -0.08
N ASN A 284 14.65 10.91 0.40
CA ASN A 284 15.41 10.35 1.52
C ASN A 284 15.07 11.07 2.85
N ILE A 285 14.07 11.96 2.86
CA ILE A 285 13.80 12.84 4.00
C ILE A 285 13.62 12.07 5.32
N LEU A 286 13.00 10.89 5.28
CA LEU A 286 12.82 10.07 6.47
C LEU A 286 14.13 9.44 6.90
N GLU A 287 14.92 8.89 5.98
CA GLU A 287 16.20 8.26 6.28
C GLU A 287 17.22 9.26 6.84
N ASP A 288 17.24 10.48 6.32
CA ASP A 288 18.17 11.54 6.68
C ASP A 288 17.86 12.14 8.07
N ASN A 289 16.58 12.09 8.50
CA ASN A 289 16.12 12.74 9.74
C ASN A 289 15.72 11.75 10.84
N ALA A 290 15.67 10.45 10.56
CA ALA A 290 15.23 9.45 11.54
C ALA A 290 16.32 9.05 12.51
N THR A 291 15.95 8.88 13.78
CA THR A 291 16.78 8.21 14.78
C THR A 291 16.83 6.70 14.53
N ASP A 292 17.82 6.00 15.11
CA ASP A 292 17.95 4.54 14.98
C ASP A 292 16.71 3.81 15.52
N GLU A 293 16.09 4.32 16.58
CA GLU A 293 14.85 3.78 17.13
C GLU A 293 13.68 3.90 16.13
N GLN A 294 13.54 5.05 15.46
CA GLN A 294 12.52 5.29 14.45
C GLN A 294 12.73 4.40 13.22
N LYS A 295 13.99 4.20 12.80
CA LYS A 295 14.33 3.27 11.70
C LYS A 295 13.94 1.83 12.05
N THR A 296 14.19 1.39 13.29
CA THR A 296 13.79 0.05 13.75
C THR A 296 12.28 -0.15 13.75
N LYS A 297 11.50 0.91 14.01
CA LYS A 297 10.03 0.89 14.00
C LYS A 297 9.46 0.94 12.59
N GLY A 298 10.22 1.35 11.58
CA GLY A 298 9.77 1.48 10.19
C GLY A 298 8.66 2.52 10.04
N LEU A 299 8.87 3.72 10.61
CA LEU A 299 7.89 4.80 10.59
C LEU A 299 7.69 5.33 9.17
N ASP A 300 6.51 5.85 8.89
CA ASP A 300 6.15 6.52 7.64
C ASP A 300 6.12 8.04 7.77
N ILE A 301 5.91 8.76 6.68
CA ILE A 301 5.85 10.24 6.69
C ILE A 301 4.71 10.77 7.55
N ALA A 302 3.57 10.07 7.65
CA ALA A 302 2.46 10.50 8.49
C ALA A 302 2.83 10.43 9.98
N ASP A 303 3.61 9.44 10.40
CA ASP A 303 4.08 9.35 11.77
C ASP A 303 4.95 10.57 12.12
N PHE A 304 5.86 10.99 11.21
CA PHE A 304 6.68 12.19 11.40
C PHE A 304 5.84 13.47 11.43
N LEU A 305 4.89 13.60 10.52
CA LEU A 305 4.02 14.78 10.46
C LEU A 305 3.13 14.91 11.71
N LEU A 306 2.67 13.78 12.25
CA LEU A 306 1.89 13.75 13.49
C LEU A 306 2.74 13.99 14.75
N MET A 307 4.04 13.70 14.69
CA MET A 307 4.98 14.03 15.77
C MET A 307 5.42 15.50 15.73
N ALA A 308 5.30 16.16 14.57
CA ALA A 308 5.62 17.57 14.44
C ALA A 308 4.68 18.40 15.33
N GLU A 309 5.26 19.22 16.18
CA GLU A 309 4.50 20.08 17.08
C GLU A 309 3.80 21.18 16.24
N THR A 310 2.47 21.19 16.24
CA THR A 310 1.73 22.26 15.59
C THR A 310 1.88 23.58 16.37
N PRO A 311 1.71 24.75 15.74
CA PRO A 311 1.73 26.02 16.45
C PRO A 311 0.75 26.05 17.64
N GLN A 312 -0.45 25.43 17.51
CA GLN A 312 -1.41 25.29 18.59
C GLN A 312 -0.88 24.43 19.72
N MET A 313 -0.24 23.30 19.41
CA MET A 313 0.38 22.42 20.44
C MET A 313 1.54 23.12 21.12
N ALA A 314 2.38 23.85 20.39
CA ALA A 314 3.45 24.66 20.95
C ALA A 314 2.91 25.73 21.89
N LEU A 315 1.85 26.42 21.48
CA LEU A 315 1.17 27.41 22.31
C LEU A 315 0.62 26.77 23.58
N GLN A 316 -0.06 25.65 23.48
CA GLN A 316 -0.61 24.93 24.64
C GLN A 316 0.48 24.46 25.59
N ARG A 317 1.58 23.96 25.06
CA ARG A 317 2.75 23.59 25.87
C ARG A 317 3.35 24.78 26.61
N LEU A 318 3.48 25.93 25.93
CA LEU A 318 3.98 27.19 26.51
C LEU A 318 3.03 27.69 27.61
N ILE A 319 1.72 27.65 27.39
CA ILE A 319 0.71 28.01 28.42
C ILE A 319 0.85 27.10 29.64
N LYS A 320 1.03 25.79 29.44
CA LYS A 320 1.20 24.85 30.53
C LYS A 320 2.47 25.07 31.33
N GLN A 321 3.57 25.49 30.67
CA GLN A 321 4.84 25.83 31.30
C GLN A 321 4.80 27.21 31.98
N HIS A 322 4.00 28.15 31.44
CA HIS A 322 3.89 29.52 31.87
C HIS A 322 2.42 29.92 31.96
N PRO A 323 1.68 29.50 33.01
CA PRO A 323 0.24 29.76 33.17
C PRO A 323 -0.16 31.25 32.99
N PRO A 324 0.64 32.25 33.39
CA PRO A 324 0.32 33.65 33.14
C PRO A 324 0.16 34.01 31.65
N LEU A 325 0.71 33.20 30.73
CA LEU A 325 0.57 33.43 29.29
C LEU A 325 -0.89 33.34 28.83
N GLN A 326 -1.67 32.41 29.39
CA GLN A 326 -3.11 32.32 29.08
C GLN A 326 -3.82 33.62 29.47
N HIS A 327 -3.55 34.15 30.64
CA HIS A 327 -4.15 35.41 31.10
C HIS A 327 -3.78 36.61 30.17
N LEU A 328 -2.56 36.61 29.67
CA LEU A 328 -2.11 37.62 28.72
C LEU A 328 -2.87 37.52 27.36
N ILE A 329 -3.00 36.31 26.85
CA ILE A 329 -3.76 36.00 25.63
C ILE A 329 -5.20 36.47 25.76
N ASP A 330 -5.88 36.12 26.85
CA ASP A 330 -7.27 36.48 27.12
C ASP A 330 -7.45 37.98 27.29
N SER A 331 -6.53 38.64 28.03
CA SER A 331 -6.60 40.06 28.33
C SER A 331 -6.36 40.96 27.11
N LEU A 332 -5.52 40.50 26.18
CA LEU A 332 -5.16 41.23 24.95
C LEU A 332 -5.93 40.77 23.73
N GLY A 333 -6.80 39.76 23.86
CA GLY A 333 -7.56 39.18 22.73
C GLY A 333 -6.65 38.64 21.62
N LEU A 334 -5.50 38.01 22.01
CA LEU A 334 -4.54 37.52 21.03
C LEU A 334 -5.09 36.22 20.39
N VAL A 335 -4.93 36.11 19.08
CA VAL A 335 -5.25 34.91 18.30
C VAL A 335 -3.99 34.39 17.61
N LEU A 336 -3.86 33.09 17.57
CA LEU A 336 -2.80 32.45 16.80
C LEU A 336 -3.09 32.67 15.31
N VAL A 337 -2.18 33.34 14.62
CA VAL A 337 -2.26 33.52 13.17
C VAL A 337 -1.36 32.48 12.53
N GLU A 338 -1.92 31.64 11.69
CA GLU A 338 -1.13 30.76 10.81
C GLU A 338 -0.63 31.62 9.64
N GLU A 339 0.68 31.67 9.44
CA GLU A 339 1.23 32.30 8.23
C GLU A 339 0.78 31.49 7.00
N PRO A 340 0.36 32.17 5.93
CA PRO A 340 -0.15 31.52 4.73
C PRO A 340 0.89 30.69 3.98
#